data_e4414180233697d266c7dff249b77b17
#
_entry.id   e4414180233697d266c7dff249b77b17
#
_cell.length_a   1.000
_cell.length_b   1.000
_cell.length_c   1.000
_cell.angle_alpha   90.00
_cell.angle_beta   90.00
_cell.angle_gamma   90.00
#
_symmetry.space_group_name_H-M   'P 1'
#
loop_
_entity.id
_entity.type
_entity.pdbx_description
1 polymer ?
#
loop_
_entity_poly.entity_id
_entity_poly.type
_entity_poly.pdbx_seq_one_letter_code
_entity_poly.pdbx_strand_id
1 'polypeptide(L)'
;MTHRKHIIVVGAGAGGLSAAIDLARSGHDITVLERNSEAGGKIRQRLVKNNRGIDVGPTVFTMRWIFDSLFEDAGASFADALTLHPASILARHAWASNDKPNGKLDLYADIDRSAEAIAAFASPRDAEGYRQFCAQSQKVFDVLRDSFITDQRPSQLDVVKRVGVDRLAGWLATIRPWRTLWQELGTYFDDPRLRQLFARYATYVGSSPLATPATIMLVAHVEQQGVWHVDGGMRAVAQAMQSLGEGLGVTFRFDAPVARVRLTGRRASAVELETGEVIEADGIIFNGDISAIGGGLLGDELRSRAPVTPRKKRSLSAVTWSVHAPTSGFDLAFHTVFFADRYPNEFRSIFSDRTIAQMPTVYVCAQDRGENEAVPIQPGEDERLFLLVNAPADGDIKCHTPEQLEDLKMRVLKLLRVCGLHIDDFDATASLTEPADFSARFPATGGALYGQSSHGMMSTLNRNGARSQIPGLYFAGGSVHPGPGVPMATMSGRLAAQQYLADQRSGRA
;
A
#
# COMPACT_ATOMS: atom_id res chain seq x y z
N MET A 1 -21.29 1.77 33.11
CA MET A 1 -20.22 2.72 32.71
C MET A 1 -18.97 1.89 32.46
N THR A 2 -18.49 1.81 31.23
CA THR A 2 -17.20 1.15 30.93
C THR A 2 -16.09 2.01 31.56
N HIS A 3 -15.26 1.41 32.40
CA HIS A 3 -14.10 2.09 32.99
C HIS A 3 -13.20 2.62 31.86
N ARG A 4 -12.88 3.91 31.87
CA ARG A 4 -11.93 4.55 30.98
C ARG A 4 -10.57 3.83 31.11
N LYS A 5 -10.03 3.33 30.01
CA LYS A 5 -8.81 2.53 29.94
C LYS A 5 -7.74 3.32 29.20
N HIS A 6 -6.49 3.19 29.66
CA HIS A 6 -5.35 3.75 28.94
C HIS A 6 -4.83 2.75 27.91
N ILE A 7 -4.85 3.13 26.64
CA ILE A 7 -4.42 2.29 25.53
C ILE A 7 -3.25 2.96 24.82
N ILE A 8 -2.19 2.20 24.60
CA ILE A 8 -1.04 2.66 23.83
C ILE A 8 -1.14 2.14 22.40
N VAL A 9 -0.95 3.04 21.45
CA VAL A 9 -0.81 2.71 20.02
C VAL A 9 0.66 2.92 19.65
N VAL A 10 1.32 1.86 19.21
CA VAL A 10 2.72 1.89 18.78
C VAL A 10 2.81 2.07 17.28
N GLY A 11 3.19 3.27 16.85
CA GLY A 11 3.31 3.69 15.45
C GLY A 11 2.12 4.50 14.95
N ALA A 12 2.38 5.73 14.47
CA ALA A 12 1.41 6.67 13.92
C ALA A 12 1.21 6.52 12.38
N GLY A 13 1.32 5.31 11.83
CA GLY A 13 0.91 5.03 10.44
C GLY A 13 -0.62 4.95 10.32
N ALA A 14 -1.16 4.85 9.10
CA ALA A 14 -2.61 4.87 8.83
C ALA A 14 -3.42 3.92 9.72
N GLY A 15 -2.93 2.70 9.98
CA GLY A 15 -3.59 1.75 10.88
C GLY A 15 -3.56 2.17 12.34
N GLY A 16 -2.47 2.76 12.83
CA GLY A 16 -2.37 3.26 14.19
C GLY A 16 -3.26 4.48 14.41
N LEU A 17 -3.26 5.42 13.46
CA LEU A 17 -4.11 6.61 13.50
C LEU A 17 -5.60 6.23 13.55
N SER A 18 -6.05 5.31 12.68
CA SER A 18 -7.45 4.89 12.66
C SER A 18 -7.86 4.11 13.90
N ALA A 19 -6.96 3.27 14.46
CA ALA A 19 -7.22 2.59 15.72
C ALA A 19 -7.33 3.57 16.88
N ALA A 20 -6.45 4.58 16.93
CA ALA A 20 -6.47 5.63 17.96
C ALA A 20 -7.78 6.42 17.92
N ILE A 21 -8.25 6.82 16.74
CA ILE A 21 -9.51 7.54 16.54
C ILE A 21 -10.70 6.70 17.05
N ASP A 22 -10.82 5.43 16.59
CA ASP A 22 -11.93 4.55 16.98
C ASP A 22 -11.95 4.22 18.49
N LEU A 23 -10.79 4.10 19.11
CA LEU A 23 -10.69 3.86 20.56
C LEU A 23 -10.98 5.13 21.37
N ALA A 24 -10.50 6.30 20.93
CA ALA A 24 -10.74 7.59 21.61
C ALA A 24 -12.24 7.95 21.59
N ARG A 25 -12.91 7.82 20.43
CA ARG A 25 -14.37 8.05 20.34
C ARG A 25 -15.19 7.05 21.18
N SER A 26 -14.59 5.90 21.53
CA SER A 26 -15.21 4.93 22.45
C SER A 26 -14.99 5.26 23.93
N GLY A 27 -14.37 6.41 24.24
CA GLY A 27 -14.20 6.94 25.60
C GLY A 27 -12.96 6.45 26.32
N HIS A 28 -11.95 5.95 25.63
CA HIS A 28 -10.67 5.53 26.20
C HIS A 28 -9.61 6.63 26.15
N ASP A 29 -8.60 6.56 27.03
CA ASP A 29 -7.41 7.40 26.97
C ASP A 29 -6.40 6.79 26.04
N ILE A 30 -5.98 7.55 25.01
CA ILE A 30 -5.10 7.03 23.97
C ILE A 30 -3.80 7.81 23.94
N THR A 31 -2.69 7.08 23.98
CA THR A 31 -1.35 7.62 23.72
C THR A 31 -0.77 6.92 22.48
N VAL A 32 -0.50 7.68 21.44
CA VAL A 32 0.20 7.21 20.24
C VAL A 32 1.69 7.51 20.39
N LEU A 33 2.52 6.48 20.27
CA LEU A 33 3.98 6.57 20.31
C LEU A 33 4.54 6.35 18.91
N GLU A 34 5.19 7.37 18.36
CA GLU A 34 5.80 7.31 17.03
C GLU A 34 7.30 7.56 17.14
N ARG A 35 8.10 6.73 16.45
CA ARG A 35 9.56 6.82 16.45
C ARG A 35 10.12 8.01 15.67
N ASN A 36 9.37 8.49 14.68
CA ASN A 36 9.72 9.64 13.86
C ASN A 36 9.14 10.92 14.46
N SER A 37 9.57 12.07 13.93
CA SER A 37 9.11 13.40 14.32
C SER A 37 7.71 13.76 13.81
N GLU A 38 7.06 12.88 13.02
CA GLU A 38 5.76 13.12 12.39
C GLU A 38 4.95 11.84 12.19
N ALA A 39 3.62 11.97 12.09
CA ALA A 39 2.72 10.89 11.75
C ALA A 39 2.76 10.56 10.24
N GLY A 40 2.27 9.36 9.89
CA GLY A 40 2.09 8.90 8.51
C GLY A 40 2.78 7.55 8.22
N GLY A 41 3.84 7.23 8.93
CA GLY A 41 4.59 5.99 8.72
C GLY A 41 5.17 5.91 7.30
N LYS A 42 4.58 5.07 6.41
CA LYS A 42 4.99 4.99 4.99
C LYS A 42 4.46 6.14 4.14
N ILE A 43 3.48 6.89 4.60
CA ILE A 43 3.00 8.14 3.97
C ILE A 43 3.98 9.24 4.37
N ARG A 44 4.92 9.57 3.48
CA ARG A 44 6.01 10.51 3.75
C ARG A 44 6.21 11.45 2.58
N GLN A 45 6.71 12.63 2.89
CA GLN A 45 7.18 13.59 1.89
C GLN A 45 8.67 13.91 2.07
N ARG A 46 9.32 14.24 0.98
CA ARG A 46 10.61 14.92 0.95
C ARG A 46 10.39 16.37 0.54
N LEU A 47 10.88 17.30 1.33
CA LEU A 47 10.82 18.71 0.97
C LEU A 47 11.88 19.04 -0.09
N VAL A 48 11.50 19.85 -1.05
CA VAL A 48 12.35 20.41 -2.12
C VAL A 48 12.34 21.93 -2.04
N LYS A 49 12.89 22.61 -3.04
CA LYS A 49 12.92 24.08 -3.10
C LYS A 49 11.52 24.68 -2.84
N ASN A 50 11.48 25.84 -2.21
CA ASN A 50 10.25 26.56 -1.84
C ASN A 50 9.33 25.80 -0.89
N ASN A 51 9.87 24.88 -0.09
CA ASN A 51 9.15 24.08 0.90
C ASN A 51 8.02 23.22 0.32
N ARG A 52 8.10 22.88 -1.00
CA ARG A 52 7.15 21.97 -1.64
C ARG A 52 7.52 20.53 -1.30
N GLY A 53 6.51 19.69 -1.02
CA GLY A 53 6.72 18.28 -0.69
C GLY A 53 6.59 17.36 -1.91
N ILE A 54 7.49 16.40 -2.07
CA ILE A 54 7.32 15.26 -2.97
C ILE A 54 6.88 14.06 -2.13
N ASP A 55 5.73 13.48 -2.42
CA ASP A 55 5.33 12.21 -1.81
C ASP A 55 6.32 11.10 -2.24
N VAL A 56 6.94 10.47 -1.24
CA VAL A 56 7.97 9.43 -1.43
C VAL A 56 7.53 8.07 -0.85
N GLY A 57 6.24 7.89 -0.75
CA GLY A 57 5.56 6.68 -0.27
C GLY A 57 4.42 6.29 -1.21
N PRO A 58 3.25 5.90 -0.68
CA PRO A 58 2.06 5.68 -1.49
C PRO A 58 1.62 7.00 -2.14
N THR A 59 1.21 6.92 -3.41
CA THR A 59 0.81 8.08 -4.24
C THR A 59 -0.61 7.95 -4.80
N VAL A 60 -1.23 6.78 -4.68
CA VAL A 60 -2.59 6.53 -5.19
C VAL A 60 -3.58 6.56 -4.04
N PHE A 61 -4.53 7.48 -4.07
CA PHE A 61 -5.62 7.54 -3.09
C PHE A 61 -6.89 6.95 -3.70
N THR A 62 -7.40 5.89 -3.05
CA THR A 62 -8.59 5.13 -3.47
C THR A 62 -9.43 4.76 -2.26
N MET A 63 -10.60 4.13 -2.48
CA MET A 63 -11.49 3.63 -1.42
C MET A 63 -11.80 4.72 -0.37
N ARG A 64 -12.08 5.91 -0.84
CA ARG A 64 -12.38 7.10 -0.03
C ARG A 64 -13.41 6.81 1.07
N TRP A 65 -14.38 5.95 0.78
CA TRP A 65 -15.45 5.57 1.70
C TRP A 65 -14.95 5.03 3.06
N ILE A 66 -13.72 4.47 3.13
CA ILE A 66 -13.12 4.02 4.40
C ILE A 66 -12.79 5.22 5.29
N PHE A 67 -12.31 6.31 4.68
CA PHE A 67 -11.96 7.54 5.38
C PHE A 67 -13.22 8.34 5.72
N ASP A 68 -14.16 8.44 4.78
CA ASP A 68 -15.47 9.08 5.02
C ASP A 68 -16.12 8.44 6.26
N SER A 69 -16.24 7.10 6.30
CA SER A 69 -16.85 6.41 7.44
C SER A 69 -16.05 6.54 8.75
N LEU A 70 -14.72 6.65 8.71
CA LEU A 70 -13.91 6.88 9.91
C LEU A 70 -14.19 8.26 10.51
N PHE A 71 -14.28 9.29 9.66
CA PHE A 71 -14.55 10.66 10.09
C PHE A 71 -15.99 10.83 10.54
N GLU A 72 -16.97 10.30 9.79
CA GLU A 72 -18.40 10.32 10.14
C GLU A 72 -18.66 9.64 11.50
N ASP A 73 -18.09 8.47 11.73
CA ASP A 73 -18.18 7.76 13.00
C ASP A 73 -17.55 8.54 14.17
N ALA A 74 -16.61 9.44 13.90
CA ALA A 74 -15.99 10.33 14.87
C ALA A 74 -16.71 11.69 15.00
N GLY A 75 -17.83 11.88 14.28
CA GLY A 75 -18.62 13.10 14.30
C GLY A 75 -18.04 14.25 13.47
N ALA A 76 -17.20 13.93 12.48
CA ALA A 76 -16.54 14.89 11.58
C ALA A 76 -16.80 14.54 10.11
N SER A 77 -16.37 15.41 9.19
CA SER A 77 -16.46 15.21 7.75
C SER A 77 -15.06 15.12 7.14
N PHE A 78 -14.79 14.06 6.40
CA PHE A 78 -13.51 13.92 5.69
C PHE A 78 -13.41 14.93 4.54
N ALA A 79 -14.54 15.26 3.88
CA ALA A 79 -14.58 16.26 2.82
C ALA A 79 -14.29 17.68 3.32
N ASP A 80 -14.59 18.00 4.59
CA ASP A 80 -14.29 19.30 5.18
C ASP A 80 -12.82 19.37 5.65
N ALA A 81 -12.23 18.22 5.94
CA ALA A 81 -10.84 18.14 6.42
C ALA A 81 -9.80 18.16 5.28
N LEU A 82 -10.21 17.81 4.05
CA LEU A 82 -9.27 17.57 2.95
C LEU A 82 -9.92 17.75 1.58
N THR A 83 -9.28 18.53 0.70
CA THR A 83 -9.73 18.69 -0.68
C THR A 83 -9.21 17.54 -1.55
N LEU A 84 -10.13 16.91 -2.28
CA LEU A 84 -9.84 15.80 -3.17
C LEU A 84 -10.35 16.11 -4.58
N HIS A 85 -9.50 15.90 -5.58
CA HIS A 85 -9.84 16.07 -6.99
C HIS A 85 -9.94 14.69 -7.66
N PRO A 86 -11.09 14.34 -8.27
CA PRO A 86 -11.23 13.06 -8.97
C PRO A 86 -10.33 13.04 -10.21
N ALA A 87 -9.56 11.96 -10.37
CA ALA A 87 -8.74 11.77 -11.56
C ALA A 87 -9.61 11.38 -12.76
N SER A 88 -9.47 12.10 -13.88
CA SER A 88 -10.10 11.72 -15.16
C SER A 88 -9.32 10.64 -15.87
N ILE A 89 -7.98 10.71 -15.82
CA ILE A 89 -7.04 9.68 -16.29
C ILE A 89 -6.52 8.94 -15.06
N LEU A 90 -6.90 7.66 -14.92
CA LEU A 90 -6.44 6.82 -13.81
C LEU A 90 -4.94 6.56 -13.90
N ALA A 91 -4.45 6.25 -15.08
CA ALA A 91 -3.04 6.11 -15.36
C ALA A 91 -2.75 6.14 -16.87
N ARG A 92 -1.61 6.68 -17.25
CA ARG A 92 -1.03 6.63 -18.60
C ARG A 92 -0.01 5.52 -18.66
N HIS A 93 0.01 4.80 -19.77
CA HIS A 93 0.91 3.67 -19.98
C HIS A 93 1.68 3.85 -21.28
N ALA A 94 2.98 3.54 -21.26
CA ALA A 94 3.83 3.55 -22.44
C ALA A 94 4.69 2.29 -22.47
N TRP A 95 4.97 1.79 -23.67
CA TRP A 95 5.77 0.59 -23.89
C TRP A 95 6.97 0.89 -24.78
N ALA A 96 8.08 0.22 -24.46
CA ALA A 96 9.23 0.12 -25.34
C ALA A 96 9.50 -1.34 -25.70
N SER A 97 9.90 -1.57 -26.95
CA SER A 97 10.32 -2.88 -27.44
C SER A 97 11.47 -2.72 -28.42
N ASN A 98 12.53 -3.49 -28.22
CA ASN A 98 13.74 -3.43 -29.07
C ASN A 98 14.30 -2.00 -29.21
N ASP A 99 14.38 -1.27 -28.10
CA ASP A 99 14.82 0.13 -28.02
C ASP A 99 13.99 1.10 -28.91
N LYS A 100 12.71 0.82 -29.12
CA LYS A 100 11.78 1.69 -29.84
C LYS A 100 10.46 1.83 -29.06
N PRO A 101 9.75 2.98 -29.21
CA PRO A 101 8.40 3.13 -28.67
C PRO A 101 7.47 2.04 -29.25
N ASN A 102 6.64 1.44 -28.37
CA ASN A 102 5.71 0.36 -28.73
C ASN A 102 4.28 0.63 -28.23
N GLY A 103 3.86 1.87 -28.25
CA GLY A 103 2.50 2.31 -27.96
C GLY A 103 2.37 3.12 -26.66
N LYS A 104 1.25 3.84 -26.61
CA LYS A 104 0.78 4.62 -25.46
C LYS A 104 -0.72 4.39 -25.27
N LEU A 105 -1.18 4.23 -24.04
CA LEU A 105 -2.58 4.00 -23.68
C LEU A 105 -2.91 4.71 -22.37
N ASP A 106 -4.01 5.45 -22.36
CA ASP A 106 -4.61 6.01 -21.15
C ASP A 106 -5.77 5.13 -20.68
N LEU A 107 -5.79 4.84 -19.38
CA LEU A 107 -6.99 4.33 -18.72
C LEU A 107 -7.70 5.51 -18.05
N TYR A 108 -9.00 5.60 -18.28
CA TYR A 108 -9.88 6.64 -17.75
C TYR A 108 -10.75 6.09 -16.63
N ALA A 109 -11.27 6.99 -15.79
CA ALA A 109 -12.28 6.65 -14.81
C ALA A 109 -13.57 6.10 -15.48
N ASP A 110 -13.87 6.59 -16.68
CA ASP A 110 -14.96 6.09 -17.53
C ASP A 110 -14.53 4.82 -18.25
N ILE A 111 -15.32 3.74 -18.05
CA ILE A 111 -15.06 2.41 -18.62
C ILE A 111 -15.19 2.41 -20.14
N ASP A 112 -16.20 3.11 -20.68
CA ASP A 112 -16.45 3.09 -22.13
C ASP A 112 -15.37 3.89 -22.85
N ARG A 113 -14.94 5.02 -22.30
CA ARG A 113 -13.80 5.79 -22.84
C ARG A 113 -12.50 4.98 -22.81
N SER A 114 -12.26 4.20 -21.74
CA SER A 114 -11.11 3.29 -21.66
C SER A 114 -11.22 2.17 -22.71
N ALA A 115 -12.43 1.61 -22.92
CA ALA A 115 -12.66 0.57 -23.91
C ALA A 115 -12.45 1.10 -25.34
N GLU A 116 -12.89 2.33 -25.65
CA GLU A 116 -12.61 2.99 -26.94
C GLU A 116 -11.11 3.17 -27.17
N ALA A 117 -10.38 3.64 -26.15
CA ALA A 117 -8.92 3.77 -26.22
C ALA A 117 -8.24 2.41 -26.45
N ILE A 118 -8.70 1.36 -25.78
CA ILE A 118 -8.20 -0.02 -25.96
C ILE A 118 -8.53 -0.54 -27.37
N ALA A 119 -9.73 -0.27 -27.91
CA ALA A 119 -10.09 -0.67 -29.25
C ALA A 119 -9.15 -0.06 -30.31
N ALA A 120 -8.80 1.23 -30.13
CA ALA A 120 -7.87 1.92 -31.01
C ALA A 120 -6.41 1.46 -30.83
N PHE A 121 -6.02 1.12 -29.59
CA PHE A 121 -4.67 0.69 -29.25
C PHE A 121 -4.37 -0.75 -29.66
N ALA A 122 -5.32 -1.66 -29.50
CA ALA A 122 -5.16 -3.10 -29.71
C ALA A 122 -6.24 -3.64 -30.66
N SER A 123 -7.45 -3.90 -30.17
CA SER A 123 -8.54 -4.44 -30.99
C SER A 123 -9.93 -4.23 -30.34
N PRO A 124 -11.02 -4.27 -31.14
CA PRO A 124 -12.39 -4.30 -30.61
C PRO A 124 -12.65 -5.49 -29.68
N ARG A 125 -12.00 -6.61 -29.93
CA ARG A 125 -12.11 -7.81 -29.09
C ARG A 125 -11.49 -7.58 -27.72
N ASP A 126 -10.33 -6.93 -27.64
CA ASP A 126 -9.70 -6.57 -26.37
C ASP A 126 -10.50 -5.51 -25.60
N ALA A 127 -11.15 -4.58 -26.29
CA ALA A 127 -12.07 -3.62 -25.69
C ALA A 127 -13.28 -4.29 -25.02
N GLU A 128 -13.87 -5.28 -25.70
CA GLU A 128 -14.94 -6.10 -25.10
C GLU A 128 -14.41 -6.95 -23.94
N GLY A 129 -13.22 -7.52 -24.07
CA GLY A 129 -12.51 -8.20 -22.99
C GLY A 129 -12.31 -7.31 -21.78
N TYR A 130 -12.01 -6.02 -21.99
CA TYR A 130 -11.87 -5.05 -20.90
C TYR A 130 -13.20 -4.82 -20.15
N ARG A 131 -14.33 -4.65 -20.88
CA ARG A 131 -15.64 -4.52 -20.22
C ARG A 131 -15.99 -5.75 -19.39
N GLN A 132 -15.73 -6.94 -19.90
CA GLN A 132 -15.94 -8.20 -19.18
C GLN A 132 -15.02 -8.31 -17.95
N PHE A 133 -13.76 -7.91 -18.08
CA PHE A 133 -12.81 -7.84 -16.99
C PHE A 133 -13.27 -6.90 -15.88
N CYS A 134 -13.76 -5.70 -16.23
CA CYS A 134 -14.31 -4.73 -15.26
C CYS A 134 -15.54 -5.30 -14.53
N ALA A 135 -16.49 -5.87 -15.27
CA ALA A 135 -17.68 -6.48 -14.69
C ALA A 135 -17.35 -7.65 -13.74
N GLN A 136 -16.35 -8.46 -14.09
CA GLN A 136 -15.88 -9.54 -13.22
C GLN A 136 -15.14 -9.00 -11.99
N SER A 137 -14.33 -7.96 -12.15
CA SER A 137 -13.60 -7.29 -11.06
C SER A 137 -14.58 -6.72 -10.02
N GLN A 138 -15.67 -6.13 -10.47
CA GLN A 138 -16.75 -5.65 -9.60
C GLN A 138 -17.38 -6.80 -8.81
N LYS A 139 -17.77 -7.90 -9.46
CA LYS A 139 -18.34 -9.08 -8.77
C LYS A 139 -17.42 -9.64 -7.70
N VAL A 140 -16.11 -9.71 -8.00
CA VAL A 140 -15.09 -10.17 -7.02
C VAL A 140 -15.00 -9.20 -5.85
N PHE A 141 -15.01 -7.90 -6.11
CA PHE A 141 -14.99 -6.87 -5.07
C PHE A 141 -16.22 -6.96 -4.17
N ASP A 142 -17.43 -6.99 -4.74
CA ASP A 142 -18.69 -7.03 -3.99
C ASP A 142 -18.74 -8.24 -3.05
N VAL A 143 -18.31 -9.41 -3.57
CA VAL A 143 -18.25 -10.65 -2.77
C VAL A 143 -17.24 -10.56 -1.63
N LEU A 144 -16.10 -9.88 -1.82
CA LEU A 144 -15.02 -9.83 -0.83
C LEU A 144 -15.11 -8.62 0.10
N ARG A 145 -15.80 -7.54 -0.26
CA ARG A 145 -15.92 -6.34 0.55
C ARG A 145 -16.44 -6.67 1.94
N ASP A 146 -17.65 -7.20 2.04
CA ASP A 146 -18.34 -7.40 3.31
C ASP A 146 -17.88 -8.67 4.05
N SER A 147 -17.42 -9.68 3.30
CA SER A 147 -17.00 -10.96 3.88
C SER A 147 -15.54 -11.01 4.30
N PHE A 148 -14.71 -10.08 3.80
CA PHE A 148 -13.26 -10.11 3.98
C PHE A 148 -12.67 -8.75 4.31
N ILE A 149 -12.98 -7.66 3.55
CA ILE A 149 -12.30 -6.37 3.72
C ILE A 149 -12.75 -5.66 5.00
N THR A 150 -14.06 -5.63 5.26
CA THR A 150 -14.65 -4.85 6.36
C THR A 150 -14.89 -5.66 7.64
N ASP A 151 -14.59 -6.94 7.65
CA ASP A 151 -14.81 -7.83 8.80
C ASP A 151 -13.49 -8.37 9.36
N GLN A 152 -13.55 -8.89 10.58
CA GLN A 152 -12.43 -9.59 11.20
C GLN A 152 -11.98 -10.75 10.33
N ARG A 153 -10.66 -11.03 10.36
CA ARG A 153 -10.08 -12.13 9.58
C ARG A 153 -10.93 -13.39 9.69
N PRO A 154 -11.53 -13.87 8.60
CA PRO A 154 -12.31 -15.09 8.66
C PRO A 154 -11.41 -16.32 8.74
N SER A 155 -11.81 -17.30 9.53
CA SER A 155 -11.31 -18.67 9.38
C SER A 155 -11.93 -19.33 8.14
N GLN A 156 -11.37 -20.44 7.68
CA GLN A 156 -11.98 -21.19 6.57
C GLN A 156 -13.43 -21.62 6.87
N LEU A 157 -13.69 -21.98 8.13
CA LEU A 157 -15.04 -22.34 8.57
C LEU A 157 -15.98 -21.13 8.59
N ASP A 158 -15.48 -19.94 8.94
CA ASP A 158 -16.27 -18.72 8.90
C ASP A 158 -16.64 -18.33 7.46
N VAL A 159 -15.73 -18.50 6.49
CA VAL A 159 -16.05 -18.30 5.08
C VAL A 159 -17.19 -19.21 4.64
N VAL A 160 -17.12 -20.51 4.96
CA VAL A 160 -18.18 -21.47 4.62
C VAL A 160 -19.50 -21.12 5.30
N LYS A 161 -19.48 -20.72 6.58
CA LYS A 161 -20.68 -20.30 7.32
C LYS A 161 -21.31 -19.03 6.77
N ARG A 162 -20.49 -18.04 6.40
CA ARG A 162 -20.96 -16.73 5.88
C ARG A 162 -21.53 -16.85 4.47
N VAL A 163 -20.84 -17.60 3.61
CA VAL A 163 -21.26 -17.81 2.22
C VAL A 163 -22.46 -18.74 2.12
N GLY A 164 -22.56 -19.71 3.03
CA GLY A 164 -23.50 -20.80 2.94
C GLY A 164 -22.99 -21.95 2.05
N VAL A 165 -23.24 -23.20 2.46
CA VAL A 165 -22.76 -24.38 1.71
C VAL A 165 -23.38 -24.44 0.31
N ASP A 166 -24.63 -24.02 0.16
CA ASP A 166 -25.39 -23.94 -1.09
C ASP A 166 -24.82 -22.93 -2.09
N ARG A 167 -24.22 -21.85 -1.61
CA ARG A 167 -23.64 -20.76 -2.42
C ARG A 167 -22.14 -20.88 -2.61
N LEU A 168 -21.48 -21.78 -1.87
CA LEU A 168 -20.00 -21.88 -1.86
C LEU A 168 -19.44 -22.18 -3.26
N ALA A 169 -20.09 -23.03 -4.04
CA ALA A 169 -19.65 -23.34 -5.41
C ALA A 169 -19.70 -22.11 -6.32
N GLY A 170 -20.78 -21.32 -6.25
CA GLY A 170 -20.91 -20.06 -6.99
C GLY A 170 -19.89 -19.00 -6.53
N TRP A 171 -19.67 -18.88 -5.23
CA TRP A 171 -18.66 -18.00 -4.65
C TRP A 171 -17.26 -18.35 -5.15
N LEU A 172 -16.87 -19.62 -5.09
CA LEU A 172 -15.59 -20.10 -5.61
C LEU A 172 -15.46 -19.89 -7.13
N ALA A 173 -16.54 -20.12 -7.89
CA ALA A 173 -16.55 -19.85 -9.34
C ALA A 173 -16.37 -18.36 -9.66
N THR A 174 -16.84 -17.46 -8.78
CA THR A 174 -16.65 -16.01 -8.93
C THR A 174 -15.21 -15.59 -8.65
N ILE A 175 -14.64 -16.01 -7.52
CA ILE A 175 -13.31 -15.54 -7.11
C ILE A 175 -12.16 -16.31 -7.75
N ARG A 176 -12.41 -17.52 -8.27
CA ARG A 176 -11.42 -18.39 -8.96
C ARG A 176 -10.04 -18.44 -8.27
N PRO A 177 -9.95 -18.80 -7.00
CA PRO A 177 -8.74 -18.64 -6.22
C PRO A 177 -7.59 -19.57 -6.65
N TRP A 178 -7.88 -20.62 -7.45
CA TRP A 178 -6.91 -21.55 -8.02
C TRP A 178 -6.21 -21.02 -9.28
N ARG A 179 -6.71 -19.94 -9.90
CA ARG A 179 -6.05 -19.30 -11.04
C ARG A 179 -5.15 -18.17 -10.55
N THR A 180 -4.01 -17.98 -11.21
CA THR A 180 -3.20 -16.78 -11.01
C THR A 180 -3.79 -15.61 -11.79
N LEU A 181 -3.49 -14.37 -11.34
CA LEU A 181 -3.90 -13.17 -12.08
C LEU A 181 -3.45 -13.23 -13.55
N TRP A 182 -2.19 -13.66 -13.78
CA TRP A 182 -1.64 -13.79 -15.14
C TRP A 182 -2.42 -14.77 -16.01
N GLN A 183 -2.86 -15.89 -15.47
CA GLN A 183 -3.68 -16.88 -16.19
C GLN A 183 -5.08 -16.33 -16.47
N GLU A 184 -5.67 -15.63 -15.51
CA GLU A 184 -7.02 -15.07 -15.65
C GLU A 184 -7.05 -13.98 -16.71
N LEU A 185 -6.07 -13.06 -16.71
CA LEU A 185 -5.97 -11.98 -17.70
C LEU A 185 -5.87 -12.48 -19.13
N GLY A 186 -5.25 -13.65 -19.35
CA GLY A 186 -5.21 -14.26 -20.68
C GLY A 186 -6.56 -14.74 -21.23
N THR A 187 -7.65 -14.70 -20.44
CA THR A 187 -9.01 -14.98 -20.93
C THR A 187 -9.72 -13.73 -21.43
N TYR A 188 -9.26 -12.55 -21.07
CA TYR A 188 -9.84 -11.26 -21.45
C TYR A 188 -9.07 -10.60 -22.59
N PHE A 189 -7.73 -10.72 -22.60
CA PHE A 189 -6.85 -9.93 -23.46
C PHE A 189 -5.98 -10.82 -24.35
N ASP A 190 -6.04 -10.56 -25.66
CA ASP A 190 -5.16 -11.17 -26.66
C ASP A 190 -3.85 -10.37 -26.79
N ASP A 191 -3.92 -9.03 -26.73
CA ASP A 191 -2.74 -8.18 -26.78
C ASP A 191 -1.89 -8.36 -25.50
N PRO A 192 -0.62 -8.77 -25.61
CA PRO A 192 0.26 -9.00 -24.48
C PRO A 192 0.53 -7.73 -23.64
N ARG A 193 0.44 -6.53 -24.23
CA ARG A 193 0.62 -5.26 -23.55
C ARG A 193 -0.52 -4.99 -22.56
N LEU A 194 -1.76 -5.30 -22.93
CA LEU A 194 -2.92 -5.20 -22.03
C LEU A 194 -2.82 -6.21 -20.89
N ARG A 195 -2.43 -7.44 -21.21
CA ARG A 195 -2.17 -8.45 -20.17
C ARG A 195 -1.08 -7.99 -19.19
N GLN A 196 -0.02 -7.36 -19.69
CA GLN A 196 1.05 -6.77 -18.88
C GLN A 196 0.52 -5.62 -18.00
N LEU A 197 -0.26 -4.70 -18.57
CA LEU A 197 -0.85 -3.56 -17.89
C LEU A 197 -1.67 -4.02 -16.68
N PHE A 198 -2.66 -4.89 -16.88
CA PHE A 198 -3.54 -5.32 -15.79
C PHE A 198 -2.86 -6.31 -14.82
N ALA A 199 -1.81 -7.01 -15.24
CA ALA A 199 -1.00 -7.84 -14.36
C ALA A 199 -0.24 -7.00 -13.31
N ARG A 200 0.01 -5.70 -13.57
CA ARG A 200 0.62 -4.78 -12.62
C ARG A 200 -0.18 -4.64 -11.31
N TYR A 201 -1.48 -4.91 -11.33
CA TYR A 201 -2.27 -4.90 -10.09
C TYR A 201 -1.73 -5.83 -8.99
N ALA A 202 -1.00 -6.90 -9.34
CA ALA A 202 -0.31 -7.72 -8.36
C ALA A 202 0.75 -6.95 -7.55
N THR A 203 1.36 -5.90 -8.12
CA THR A 203 2.35 -5.07 -7.42
C THR A 203 1.74 -4.17 -6.36
N TYR A 204 0.43 -3.86 -6.43
CA TYR A 204 -0.30 -3.13 -5.39
C TYR A 204 -0.37 -3.88 -4.05
N VAL A 205 -0.22 -5.20 -4.12
CA VAL A 205 -0.11 -6.07 -2.94
C VAL A 205 1.30 -6.68 -2.80
N GLY A 206 2.28 -6.08 -3.48
CA GLY A 206 3.69 -6.44 -3.38
C GLY A 206 4.04 -7.83 -3.91
N SER A 207 3.37 -8.29 -4.97
CA SER A 207 3.39 -9.68 -5.39
C SER A 207 3.61 -9.85 -6.88
N SER A 208 3.94 -11.08 -7.30
CA SER A 208 4.05 -11.46 -8.70
C SER A 208 2.68 -11.86 -9.28
N PRO A 209 2.27 -11.35 -10.44
CA PRO A 209 1.04 -11.78 -11.11
C PRO A 209 1.05 -13.26 -11.50
N LEU A 210 2.24 -13.87 -11.60
CA LEU A 210 2.42 -15.28 -11.92
C LEU A 210 2.09 -16.21 -10.74
N ALA A 211 2.00 -15.67 -9.52
CA ALA A 211 1.77 -16.43 -8.30
C ALA A 211 0.61 -15.90 -7.44
N THR A 212 0.16 -14.68 -7.69
CA THR A 212 -0.96 -14.04 -6.98
C THR A 212 -2.29 -14.56 -7.51
N PRO A 213 -3.27 -14.87 -6.64
CA PRO A 213 -4.60 -15.30 -7.06
C PRO A 213 -5.31 -14.28 -7.95
N ALA A 214 -6.16 -14.76 -8.84
CA ALA A 214 -6.98 -13.94 -9.74
C ALA A 214 -7.88 -12.93 -9.00
N THR A 215 -8.20 -13.19 -7.73
CA THR A 215 -8.98 -12.26 -6.87
C THR A 215 -8.43 -10.85 -6.82
N ILE A 216 -7.12 -10.65 -7.04
CA ILE A 216 -6.48 -9.32 -7.07
C ILE A 216 -6.98 -8.45 -8.24
N MET A 217 -7.65 -9.02 -9.22
CA MET A 217 -8.36 -8.24 -10.26
C MET A 217 -9.34 -7.22 -9.67
N LEU A 218 -9.82 -7.42 -8.43
CA LEU A 218 -10.67 -6.45 -7.73
C LEU A 218 -10.07 -5.03 -7.67
N VAL A 219 -8.73 -4.90 -7.76
CA VAL A 219 -8.05 -3.59 -7.79
C VAL A 219 -8.53 -2.74 -8.98
N ALA A 220 -8.86 -3.36 -10.12
CA ALA A 220 -9.44 -2.63 -11.25
C ALA A 220 -10.76 -1.95 -10.86
N HIS A 221 -11.63 -2.65 -10.12
CA HIS A 221 -12.88 -2.06 -9.65
C HIS A 221 -12.63 -0.97 -8.59
N VAL A 222 -11.66 -1.17 -7.71
CA VAL A 222 -11.26 -0.14 -6.73
C VAL A 222 -10.83 1.16 -7.41
N GLU A 223 -10.04 1.08 -8.49
CA GLU A 223 -9.66 2.27 -9.27
C GLU A 223 -10.86 2.89 -10.00
N GLN A 224 -11.78 2.09 -10.51
CA GLN A 224 -13.01 2.56 -11.17
C GLN A 224 -14.00 3.23 -10.21
N GLN A 225 -14.03 2.84 -8.94
CA GLN A 225 -14.80 3.55 -7.91
C GLN A 225 -14.25 4.95 -7.65
N GLY A 226 -13.04 5.24 -8.07
CA GLY A 226 -12.38 6.54 -8.03
C GLY A 226 -10.92 6.45 -7.57
N VAL A 227 -10.13 7.23 -8.25
CA VAL A 227 -8.79 7.64 -7.84
C VAL A 227 -8.85 9.15 -7.64
N TRP A 228 -8.28 9.63 -6.56
CA TRP A 228 -8.29 11.06 -6.25
C TRP A 228 -6.87 11.58 -6.08
N HIS A 229 -6.64 12.80 -6.56
CA HIS A 229 -5.49 13.59 -6.22
C HIS A 229 -5.79 14.34 -4.93
N VAL A 230 -4.85 14.36 -4.01
CA VAL A 230 -5.01 14.94 -2.68
C VAL A 230 -4.28 16.27 -2.64
N ASP A 231 -4.97 17.36 -2.30
CA ASP A 231 -4.32 18.66 -2.08
C ASP A 231 -3.30 18.55 -0.95
N GLY A 232 -2.07 19.01 -1.20
CA GLY A 232 -0.95 18.83 -0.27
C GLY A 232 -0.34 17.42 -0.27
N GLY A 233 -0.81 16.52 -1.16
CA GLY A 233 -0.32 15.15 -1.33
C GLY A 233 -0.84 14.18 -0.27
N MET A 234 -0.35 12.95 -0.34
CA MET A 234 -0.79 11.88 0.57
C MET A 234 -0.50 12.18 2.05
N ARG A 235 0.51 12.99 2.34
CA ARG A 235 0.81 13.41 3.73
C ARG A 235 -0.38 14.12 4.38
N ALA A 236 -1.14 14.92 3.63
CA ALA A 236 -2.31 15.64 4.13
C ALA A 236 -3.37 14.68 4.69
N VAL A 237 -3.50 13.46 4.12
CA VAL A 237 -4.39 12.41 4.66
C VAL A 237 -3.98 12.00 6.08
N ALA A 238 -2.68 11.77 6.29
CA ALA A 238 -2.18 11.40 7.62
C ALA A 238 -2.34 12.56 8.64
N GLN A 239 -2.11 13.79 8.19
CA GLN A 239 -2.31 15.00 9.02
C GLN A 239 -3.78 15.20 9.39
N ALA A 240 -4.71 15.02 8.45
CA ALA A 240 -6.14 15.10 8.73
C ALA A 240 -6.59 14.06 9.76
N MET A 241 -6.09 12.81 9.64
CA MET A 241 -6.36 11.77 10.65
C MET A 241 -5.74 12.09 12.01
N GLN A 242 -4.52 12.65 12.06
CA GLN A 242 -3.89 13.08 13.29
C GLN A 242 -4.71 14.18 13.97
N SER A 243 -5.07 15.23 13.22
CA SER A 243 -5.88 16.35 13.74
C SER A 243 -7.23 15.90 14.28
N LEU A 244 -7.89 14.93 13.60
CA LEU A 244 -9.12 14.31 14.09
C LEU A 244 -8.87 13.61 15.44
N GLY A 245 -7.78 12.84 15.55
CA GLY A 245 -7.39 12.17 16.78
C GLY A 245 -7.12 13.17 17.93
N GLU A 246 -6.38 14.24 17.65
CA GLU A 246 -6.10 15.32 18.62
C GLU A 246 -7.40 15.98 19.11
N GLY A 247 -8.34 16.24 18.19
CA GLY A 247 -9.67 16.76 18.49
C GLY A 247 -10.50 15.83 19.40
N LEU A 248 -10.24 14.53 19.38
CA LEU A 248 -10.84 13.52 20.26
C LEU A 248 -10.06 13.30 21.56
N GLY A 249 -8.97 14.04 21.80
CA GLY A 249 -8.15 13.95 22.99
C GLY A 249 -7.04 12.87 22.93
N VAL A 250 -6.69 12.38 21.76
CA VAL A 250 -5.53 11.48 21.58
C VAL A 250 -4.25 12.27 21.85
N THR A 251 -3.38 11.72 22.69
CA THR A 251 -2.04 12.26 22.94
C THR A 251 -1.04 11.63 21.95
N PHE A 252 -0.35 12.46 21.18
CA PHE A 252 0.73 12.02 20.29
C PHE A 252 2.09 12.34 20.92
N ARG A 253 2.97 11.34 20.94
CA ARG A 253 4.37 11.48 21.35
C ARG A 253 5.24 11.04 20.19
N PHE A 254 5.85 12.01 19.55
CA PHE A 254 6.82 11.82 18.48
C PHE A 254 8.23 11.66 19.05
N ASP A 255 9.19 11.20 18.23
CA ASP A 255 10.56 10.88 18.65
C ASP A 255 10.58 9.95 19.89
N ALA A 256 9.59 9.05 19.96
CA ALA A 256 9.35 8.14 21.07
C ALA A 256 9.42 6.67 20.64
N PRO A 257 10.59 6.17 20.23
CA PRO A 257 10.76 4.80 19.79
C PRO A 257 10.52 3.81 20.92
N VAL A 258 9.62 2.85 20.71
CA VAL A 258 9.36 1.76 21.66
C VAL A 258 10.41 0.67 21.47
N ALA A 259 11.17 0.40 22.53
CA ALA A 259 12.20 -0.63 22.56
C ALA A 259 11.64 -2.00 22.96
N ARG A 260 10.60 -2.02 23.83
CA ARG A 260 10.07 -3.27 24.35
C ARG A 260 8.59 -3.16 24.72
N VAL A 261 7.86 -4.28 24.57
CA VAL A 261 6.56 -4.52 25.20
C VAL A 261 6.77 -5.36 26.44
N ARG A 262 6.39 -4.85 27.60
CA ARG A 262 6.52 -5.54 28.89
C ARG A 262 5.29 -6.40 29.18
N LEU A 263 5.54 -7.54 29.81
CA LEU A 263 4.49 -8.48 30.22
C LEU A 263 4.35 -8.52 31.75
N THR A 264 3.10 -8.51 32.24
CA THR A 264 2.76 -8.95 33.60
C THR A 264 2.11 -10.33 33.50
N GLY A 265 2.85 -11.35 33.94
CA GLY A 265 2.48 -12.74 33.70
C GLY A 265 2.50 -13.09 32.20
N ARG A 266 1.33 -13.29 31.59
CA ARG A 266 1.20 -13.60 30.17
C ARG A 266 0.59 -12.46 29.35
N ARG A 267 0.27 -11.32 29.98
CA ARG A 267 -0.44 -10.19 29.40
C ARG A 267 0.52 -9.04 29.11
N ALA A 268 0.37 -8.40 27.96
CA ALA A 268 1.02 -7.12 27.67
C ALA A 268 0.40 -6.02 28.53
N SER A 269 1.22 -5.32 29.32
CA SER A 269 0.78 -4.37 30.35
C SER A 269 1.51 -3.03 30.32
N ALA A 270 2.62 -2.91 29.59
CA ALA A 270 3.36 -1.67 29.45
C ALA A 270 4.22 -1.69 28.19
N VAL A 271 4.67 -0.52 27.78
CA VAL A 271 5.76 -0.37 26.80
C VAL A 271 6.95 0.35 27.46
N GLU A 272 8.15 0.05 26.98
CA GLU A 272 9.39 0.70 27.37
C GLU A 272 9.96 1.42 26.15
N LEU A 273 10.25 2.70 26.31
CA LEU A 273 10.91 3.50 25.28
C LEU A 273 12.42 3.24 25.26
N GLU A 274 13.11 3.60 24.19
CA GLU A 274 14.59 3.54 24.12
C GLU A 274 15.26 4.42 25.18
N THR A 275 14.56 5.42 25.73
CA THR A 275 15.01 6.26 26.83
C THR A 275 15.01 5.54 28.21
N GLY A 276 14.39 4.34 28.27
CA GLY A 276 14.15 3.60 29.50
C GLY A 276 12.84 3.98 30.23
N GLU A 277 12.10 4.98 29.75
CA GLU A 277 10.77 5.32 30.28
C GLU A 277 9.79 4.14 30.06
N VAL A 278 9.06 3.79 31.13
CA VAL A 278 8.03 2.76 31.11
C VAL A 278 6.66 3.39 31.19
N ILE A 279 5.77 3.04 30.27
CA ILE A 279 4.41 3.58 30.21
C ILE A 279 3.45 2.40 30.34
N GLU A 280 2.68 2.38 31.45
CA GLU A 280 1.67 1.35 31.72
C GLU A 280 0.48 1.49 30.78
N ALA A 281 -0.13 0.35 30.39
CA ALA A 281 -1.27 0.30 29.50
C ALA A 281 -2.25 -0.83 29.83
N ASP A 282 -3.53 -0.58 29.69
CA ASP A 282 -4.58 -1.61 29.75
C ASP A 282 -4.66 -2.41 28.43
N GLY A 283 -4.17 -1.85 27.32
CA GLY A 283 -4.10 -2.51 26.03
C GLY A 283 -3.06 -1.84 25.12
N ILE A 284 -2.51 -2.61 24.20
CA ILE A 284 -1.48 -2.14 23.26
C ILE A 284 -1.89 -2.51 21.84
N ILE A 285 -1.96 -1.52 20.95
CA ILE A 285 -2.15 -1.73 19.51
C ILE A 285 -0.79 -1.53 18.83
N PHE A 286 -0.25 -2.58 18.23
CA PHE A 286 1.02 -2.54 17.51
C PHE A 286 0.77 -2.34 16.01
N ASN A 287 1.16 -1.19 15.48
CA ASN A 287 1.02 -0.81 14.07
C ASN A 287 2.37 -0.84 13.32
N GLY A 288 3.23 -1.78 13.66
CA GLY A 288 4.43 -2.12 12.90
C GLY A 288 4.26 -3.40 12.10
N ASP A 289 5.34 -3.86 11.47
CA ASP A 289 5.34 -5.20 10.89
C ASP A 289 5.40 -6.25 12.01
N ILE A 290 4.48 -7.21 11.98
CA ILE A 290 4.40 -8.26 13.03
C ILE A 290 5.69 -9.09 13.12
N SER A 291 6.47 -9.16 12.04
CA SER A 291 7.77 -9.82 12.04
C SER A 291 8.77 -9.13 12.97
N ALA A 292 8.55 -7.86 13.36
CA ALA A 292 9.36 -7.18 14.36
C ALA A 292 9.23 -7.85 15.74
N ILE A 293 8.03 -8.27 16.08
CA ILE A 293 7.78 -9.01 17.34
C ILE A 293 8.41 -10.40 17.25
N GLY A 294 8.11 -11.16 16.18
CA GLY A 294 8.68 -12.49 15.97
C GLY A 294 10.20 -12.50 15.85
N GLY A 295 10.79 -11.42 15.35
CA GLY A 295 12.23 -11.18 15.29
C GLY A 295 12.87 -10.75 16.62
N GLY A 296 12.07 -10.44 17.65
CA GLY A 296 12.53 -10.03 18.96
C GLY A 296 12.89 -8.56 19.09
N LEU A 297 12.50 -7.70 18.14
CA LEU A 297 12.77 -6.26 18.20
C LEU A 297 12.01 -5.53 19.31
N LEU A 298 11.02 -6.18 19.91
CA LEU A 298 10.22 -5.64 21.03
C LEU A 298 10.32 -6.49 22.30
N GLY A 299 11.38 -7.28 22.43
CA GLY A 299 11.65 -8.18 23.56
C GLY A 299 11.73 -9.65 23.14
N ASP A 300 12.75 -10.35 23.64
CA ASP A 300 12.99 -11.76 23.29
C ASP A 300 11.86 -12.69 23.78
N GLU A 301 11.19 -12.35 24.86
CA GLU A 301 10.06 -13.06 25.43
C GLU A 301 8.85 -13.14 24.48
N LEU A 302 8.81 -12.28 23.47
CA LEU A 302 7.72 -12.22 22.48
C LEU A 302 8.03 -13.03 21.21
N ARG A 303 9.27 -13.45 20.97
CA ARG A 303 9.72 -14.09 19.72
C ARG A 303 8.84 -15.28 19.30
N SER A 304 8.47 -16.13 20.23
CA SER A 304 7.63 -17.33 19.97
C SER A 304 6.15 -17.02 19.79
N ARG A 305 5.74 -15.76 19.97
CA ARG A 305 4.33 -15.34 20.02
C ARG A 305 3.82 -14.67 18.75
N ALA A 306 4.71 -14.38 17.81
CA ALA A 306 4.36 -13.81 16.52
C ALA A 306 5.19 -14.46 15.40
N PRO A 307 4.64 -14.60 14.19
CA PRO A 307 5.39 -15.17 13.07
C PRO A 307 6.43 -14.18 12.54
N VAL A 308 7.49 -14.72 11.98
CA VAL A 308 8.45 -13.99 11.15
C VAL A 308 8.16 -14.31 9.69
N THR A 309 8.08 -13.29 8.85
CA THR A 309 7.94 -13.48 7.40
C THR A 309 9.27 -14.00 6.82
N PRO A 310 9.33 -15.28 6.38
CA PRO A 310 10.56 -15.81 5.78
C PRO A 310 10.95 -15.02 4.54
N ARG A 311 12.27 -14.88 4.27
CA ARG A 311 12.79 -14.12 3.13
C ARG A 311 12.09 -14.44 1.81
N LYS A 312 11.86 -15.73 1.50
CA LYS A 312 11.17 -16.20 0.28
C LYS A 312 9.71 -15.79 0.18
N LYS A 313 9.08 -15.36 1.29
CA LYS A 313 7.69 -14.90 1.35
C LYS A 313 7.57 -13.39 1.50
N ARG A 314 8.66 -12.65 1.54
CA ARG A 314 8.65 -11.19 1.58
C ARG A 314 8.03 -10.63 0.30
N SER A 315 7.28 -9.55 0.44
CA SER A 315 6.73 -8.80 -0.69
C SER A 315 7.83 -8.06 -1.46
N LEU A 316 7.44 -7.36 -2.51
CA LEU A 316 8.31 -6.41 -3.19
C LEU A 316 8.85 -5.35 -2.22
N SER A 317 10.08 -4.95 -2.45
CA SER A 317 10.66 -3.66 -2.10
C SER A 317 10.74 -2.79 -3.36
N ALA A 318 11.43 -1.67 -3.28
CA ALA A 318 11.64 -0.78 -4.41
C ALA A 318 13.02 -0.09 -4.35
N VAL A 319 13.46 0.40 -5.51
CA VAL A 319 14.39 1.53 -5.60
C VAL A 319 13.62 2.71 -6.13
N THR A 320 13.72 3.86 -5.47
CA THR A 320 12.96 5.04 -5.81
C THR A 320 13.84 6.26 -5.92
N TRP A 321 13.45 7.18 -6.79
CA TRP A 321 14.03 8.52 -6.88
C TRP A 321 12.93 9.56 -6.74
N SER A 322 13.13 10.54 -5.87
CA SER A 322 12.36 11.77 -5.87
C SER A 322 13.18 12.85 -6.55
N VAL A 323 12.62 13.49 -7.57
CA VAL A 323 13.30 14.42 -8.47
C VAL A 323 12.48 15.70 -8.55
N HIS A 324 13.14 16.86 -8.62
CA HIS A 324 12.50 18.15 -8.88
C HIS A 324 13.21 18.81 -10.04
N ALA A 325 12.71 18.59 -11.25
CA ALA A 325 13.39 18.92 -12.50
C ALA A 325 12.40 19.11 -13.65
N PRO A 326 12.78 19.85 -14.70
CA PRO A 326 11.97 19.98 -15.90
C PRO A 326 11.86 18.66 -16.65
N THR A 327 10.72 18.46 -17.32
CA THR A 327 10.51 17.32 -18.22
C THR A 327 10.16 17.81 -19.64
N SER A 328 10.46 16.96 -20.64
CA SER A 328 10.11 17.24 -22.03
C SER A 328 9.87 15.98 -22.84
N GLY A 329 9.30 16.14 -24.02
CA GLY A 329 9.13 15.10 -25.05
C GLY A 329 7.93 14.16 -24.84
N PHE A 330 7.65 13.70 -23.63
CA PHE A 330 6.50 12.85 -23.32
C PHE A 330 5.53 13.60 -22.40
N ASP A 331 4.27 13.62 -22.77
CA ASP A 331 3.22 14.22 -21.96
C ASP A 331 2.86 13.25 -20.80
N LEU A 332 3.38 13.54 -19.59
CA LEU A 332 3.09 12.75 -18.39
C LEU A 332 1.64 12.99 -17.93
N ALA A 333 0.98 11.95 -17.45
CA ALA A 333 -0.16 12.07 -16.54
C ALA A 333 0.33 12.01 -15.09
N PHE A 334 -0.53 12.32 -14.11
CA PHE A 334 -0.17 12.21 -12.69
C PHE A 334 0.44 10.83 -12.37
N HIS A 335 -0.20 9.77 -12.85
CA HIS A 335 0.32 8.40 -12.80
C HIS A 335 0.71 7.95 -14.21
N THR A 336 1.99 7.67 -14.44
CA THR A 336 2.48 7.14 -15.71
C THR A 336 3.33 5.88 -15.47
N VAL A 337 3.14 4.85 -16.29
CA VAL A 337 3.90 3.60 -16.22
C VAL A 337 4.60 3.33 -17.53
N PHE A 338 5.90 3.14 -17.46
CA PHE A 338 6.74 2.78 -18.60
C PHE A 338 7.11 1.30 -18.50
N PHE A 339 6.68 0.53 -19.48
CA PHE A 339 6.89 -0.91 -19.56
C PHE A 339 8.04 -1.26 -20.51
N ALA A 340 8.86 -2.18 -20.06
CA ALA A 340 9.82 -2.87 -20.91
C ALA A 340 9.27 -4.21 -21.38
N ASP A 341 9.96 -4.84 -22.33
CA ASP A 341 9.65 -6.19 -22.82
C ASP A 341 9.81 -7.25 -21.72
N ARG A 342 9.18 -8.41 -21.93
CA ARG A 342 9.36 -9.63 -21.14
C ARG A 342 8.99 -9.47 -19.65
N TYR A 343 7.82 -8.89 -19.40
CA TYR A 343 7.30 -8.63 -18.06
C TYR A 343 7.40 -9.81 -17.06
N PRO A 344 7.13 -11.09 -17.44
CA PRO A 344 7.33 -12.21 -16.53
C PRO A 344 8.76 -12.35 -15.97
N ASN A 345 9.78 -11.91 -16.73
CA ASN A 345 11.17 -11.99 -16.30
C ASN A 345 11.47 -11.02 -15.15
N GLU A 346 10.80 -9.88 -15.06
CA GLU A 346 10.94 -8.95 -13.93
C GLU A 346 10.64 -9.67 -12.61
N PHE A 347 9.53 -10.40 -12.54
CA PHE A 347 9.15 -11.12 -11.31
C PHE A 347 10.03 -12.33 -11.01
N ARG A 348 10.56 -13.00 -12.04
CA ARG A 348 11.56 -14.06 -11.85
C ARG A 348 12.83 -13.47 -11.23
N SER A 349 13.36 -12.38 -11.78
CA SER A 349 14.53 -11.70 -11.23
C SER A 349 14.33 -11.34 -9.76
N ILE A 350 13.17 -10.75 -9.42
CA ILE A 350 12.93 -10.26 -8.06
C ILE A 350 12.68 -11.41 -7.06
N PHE A 351 11.82 -12.37 -7.37
CA PHE A 351 11.38 -13.38 -6.41
C PHE A 351 12.24 -14.65 -6.42
N SER A 352 12.83 -15.01 -7.56
CA SER A 352 13.70 -16.20 -7.69
C SER A 352 15.18 -15.85 -7.59
N ASP A 353 15.65 -14.95 -8.46
CA ASP A 353 17.07 -14.63 -8.59
C ASP A 353 17.53 -13.60 -7.54
N ARG A 354 16.57 -12.94 -6.88
CA ARG A 354 16.81 -11.92 -5.84
C ARG A 354 17.68 -10.77 -6.35
N THR A 355 17.36 -10.30 -7.56
CA THR A 355 18.02 -9.18 -8.23
C THR A 355 16.97 -8.21 -8.81
N ILE A 356 17.37 -6.97 -9.07
CA ILE A 356 16.55 -6.03 -9.84
C ILE A 356 16.60 -6.46 -11.31
N ALA A 357 15.45 -6.38 -11.99
CA ALA A 357 15.35 -6.76 -13.40
C ALA A 357 16.29 -5.92 -14.28
N GLN A 358 16.86 -6.55 -15.32
CA GLN A 358 17.70 -5.85 -16.31
C GLN A 358 16.90 -4.77 -17.07
N MET A 359 15.64 -5.05 -17.34
CA MET A 359 14.69 -4.11 -17.95
C MET A 359 13.49 -3.97 -16.99
N PRO A 360 13.56 -3.08 -15.99
CA PRO A 360 12.48 -2.94 -15.02
C PRO A 360 11.32 -2.11 -15.60
N THR A 361 10.11 -2.40 -15.13
CA THR A 361 8.99 -1.46 -15.27
C THR A 361 9.26 -0.23 -14.40
N VAL A 362 9.03 0.96 -14.95
CA VAL A 362 9.24 2.23 -14.25
C VAL A 362 7.88 2.91 -14.05
N TYR A 363 7.52 3.16 -12.79
CA TYR A 363 6.39 4.00 -12.44
C TYR A 363 6.89 5.43 -12.20
N VAL A 364 6.19 6.42 -12.75
CA VAL A 364 6.44 7.85 -12.54
C VAL A 364 5.15 8.50 -12.03
N CYS A 365 5.25 9.18 -10.88
CA CYS A 365 4.20 10.06 -10.38
C CYS A 365 4.65 11.52 -10.58
N ALA A 366 3.95 12.23 -11.46
CA ALA A 366 4.19 13.63 -11.76
C ALA A 366 3.21 14.48 -10.95
N GLN A 367 3.62 14.87 -9.73
CA GLN A 367 2.72 15.34 -8.69
C GLN A 367 2.18 16.75 -8.92
N ASP A 368 2.72 17.48 -9.88
CA ASP A 368 2.23 18.80 -10.27
C ASP A 368 1.17 18.74 -11.39
N ARG A 369 0.88 17.54 -11.92
CA ARG A 369 -0.05 17.35 -13.05
C ARG A 369 -1.46 16.93 -12.65
N GLY A 370 -1.79 16.89 -11.34
CA GLY A 370 -3.08 16.47 -10.83
C GLY A 370 -3.86 17.49 -10.02
N GLU A 371 -3.17 18.45 -9.41
CA GLU A 371 -3.79 19.44 -8.52
C GLU A 371 -4.62 20.49 -9.29
N ASN A 372 -4.27 20.74 -10.56
CA ASN A 372 -5.01 21.68 -11.38
C ASN A 372 -4.76 21.37 -12.88
N GLU A 373 -5.53 20.44 -13.43
CA GLU A 373 -5.45 20.10 -14.87
C GLU A 373 -5.65 21.34 -15.78
N ALA A 374 -6.19 22.45 -15.24
CA ALA A 374 -6.41 23.69 -15.95
C ALA A 374 -5.14 24.56 -16.10
N VAL A 375 -4.08 24.28 -15.37
CA VAL A 375 -2.82 25.03 -15.47
C VAL A 375 -1.71 24.08 -15.98
N PRO A 376 -1.44 24.07 -17.29
CA PRO A 376 -0.39 23.23 -17.85
C PRO A 376 0.99 23.66 -17.30
N ILE A 377 1.82 22.67 -16.97
CA ILE A 377 3.23 22.90 -16.65
C ILE A 377 3.90 23.57 -17.87
N GLN A 378 4.57 24.69 -17.64
CA GLN A 378 5.25 25.40 -18.71
C GLN A 378 6.54 24.67 -19.11
N PRO A 379 6.94 24.69 -20.39
CA PRO A 379 8.20 24.10 -20.81
C PRO A 379 9.40 24.71 -20.03
N GLY A 380 10.22 23.85 -19.42
CA GLY A 380 11.37 24.25 -18.60
C GLY A 380 11.04 24.54 -17.13
N GLU A 381 9.79 24.39 -16.70
CA GLU A 381 9.40 24.48 -15.29
C GLU A 381 9.72 23.19 -14.54
N ASP A 382 10.25 23.31 -13.30
CA ASP A 382 10.57 22.17 -12.44
C ASP A 382 9.28 21.47 -12.00
N GLU A 383 9.22 20.15 -12.20
CA GLU A 383 8.13 19.28 -11.75
C GLU A 383 8.57 18.39 -10.58
N ARG A 384 7.65 18.09 -9.65
CA ARG A 384 7.85 17.13 -8.57
C ARG A 384 7.57 15.73 -9.09
N LEU A 385 8.62 14.94 -9.24
CA LEU A 385 8.56 13.59 -9.78
C LEU A 385 8.96 12.57 -8.72
N PHE A 386 8.21 11.47 -8.67
CA PHE A 386 8.57 10.28 -7.92
C PHE A 386 8.65 9.08 -8.85
N LEU A 387 9.84 8.52 -9.00
CA LEU A 387 10.11 7.35 -9.83
C LEU A 387 10.27 6.12 -8.96
N LEU A 388 9.73 4.98 -9.41
CA LEU A 388 9.82 3.72 -8.69
C LEU A 388 10.08 2.56 -9.64
N VAL A 389 11.03 1.70 -9.27
CA VAL A 389 11.21 0.36 -9.82
C VAL A 389 11.13 -0.69 -8.73
N ASN A 390 10.55 -1.85 -9.05
CA ASN A 390 10.43 -2.94 -8.09
C ASN A 390 11.79 -3.58 -7.80
N ALA A 391 12.00 -3.95 -6.55
CA ALA A 391 13.23 -4.59 -6.08
C ALA A 391 12.94 -5.74 -5.10
N PRO A 392 13.87 -6.70 -4.90
CA PRO A 392 13.75 -7.70 -3.86
C PRO A 392 13.91 -7.07 -2.46
N ALA A 393 13.15 -7.58 -1.48
CA ALA A 393 13.20 -7.11 -0.09
C ALA A 393 14.34 -7.79 0.68
N ASP A 394 15.57 -7.42 0.39
CA ASP A 394 16.80 -7.97 0.95
C ASP A 394 17.70 -6.91 1.62
N GLY A 395 17.15 -5.73 1.93
CA GLY A 395 17.88 -4.60 2.49
C GLY A 395 18.44 -4.82 3.90
N ASP A 396 18.06 -5.89 4.58
CA ASP A 396 18.67 -6.35 5.84
C ASP A 396 19.90 -7.27 5.64
N ILE A 397 20.18 -7.67 4.40
CA ILE A 397 21.23 -8.63 4.04
C ILE A 397 22.21 -8.03 3.03
N LYS A 398 21.69 -7.19 2.10
CA LYS A 398 22.43 -6.68 0.95
C LYS A 398 22.12 -5.20 0.73
N CYS A 399 23.18 -4.40 0.67
CA CYS A 399 23.15 -3.05 0.10
C CYS A 399 23.64 -3.10 -1.35
N HIS A 400 23.09 -2.25 -2.22
CA HIS A 400 23.63 -2.10 -3.56
C HIS A 400 24.88 -1.21 -3.54
N THR A 401 25.84 -1.49 -4.41
CA THR A 401 26.99 -0.59 -4.57
C THR A 401 26.57 0.66 -5.35
N PRO A 402 27.30 1.78 -5.21
CA PRO A 402 27.04 2.98 -6.00
C PRO A 402 27.01 2.70 -7.51
N GLU A 403 27.89 1.84 -8.01
CA GLU A 403 27.97 1.46 -9.42
C GLU A 403 26.73 0.69 -9.88
N GLN A 404 26.17 -0.19 -9.02
CA GLN A 404 24.95 -0.93 -9.30
C GLN A 404 23.73 -0.01 -9.37
N LEU A 405 23.67 1.00 -8.48
CA LEU A 405 22.59 1.99 -8.47
C LEU A 405 22.70 2.93 -9.66
N GLU A 406 23.92 3.33 -10.05
CA GLU A 406 24.18 4.12 -11.23
C GLU A 406 23.78 3.38 -12.53
N ASP A 407 24.18 2.11 -12.67
CA ASP A 407 23.77 1.26 -13.79
C ASP A 407 22.24 1.11 -13.86
N LEU A 408 21.56 0.93 -12.72
CA LEU A 408 20.11 0.89 -12.66
C LEU A 408 19.49 2.22 -13.12
N LYS A 409 20.00 3.35 -12.63
CA LYS A 409 19.56 4.69 -13.04
C LYS A 409 19.70 4.87 -14.57
N MET A 410 20.84 4.50 -15.13
CA MET A 410 21.08 4.62 -16.58
C MET A 410 20.07 3.77 -17.39
N ARG A 411 19.74 2.57 -16.93
CA ARG A 411 18.73 1.70 -17.56
C ARG A 411 17.32 2.30 -17.46
N VAL A 412 16.97 2.87 -16.32
CA VAL A 412 15.70 3.58 -16.10
C VAL A 412 15.61 4.76 -17.06
N LEU A 413 16.59 5.64 -17.06
CA LEU A 413 16.59 6.84 -17.94
C LEU A 413 16.60 6.45 -19.43
N LYS A 414 17.28 5.34 -19.81
CA LYS A 414 17.22 4.80 -21.17
C LYS A 414 15.79 4.42 -21.55
N LEU A 415 15.08 3.67 -20.71
CA LEU A 415 13.68 3.28 -20.98
C LEU A 415 12.77 4.50 -21.15
N LEU A 416 12.89 5.48 -20.24
CA LEU A 416 12.11 6.72 -20.31
C LEU A 416 12.37 7.46 -21.64
N ARG A 417 13.65 7.63 -22.02
CA ARG A 417 14.04 8.28 -23.30
C ARG A 417 13.53 7.55 -24.52
N VAL A 418 13.58 6.21 -24.53
CA VAL A 418 13.01 5.39 -25.61
C VAL A 418 11.52 5.63 -25.75
N CYS A 419 10.79 5.84 -24.65
CA CYS A 419 9.38 6.22 -24.67
C CYS A 419 9.14 7.71 -24.94
N GLY A 420 10.19 8.50 -25.08
CA GLY A 420 10.13 9.94 -25.40
C GLY A 420 10.22 10.88 -24.19
N LEU A 421 10.35 10.37 -22.97
CA LEU A 421 10.48 11.23 -21.78
C LEU A 421 11.93 11.59 -21.51
N HIS A 422 12.20 12.89 -21.45
CA HIS A 422 13.45 13.47 -20.99
C HIS A 422 13.22 14.13 -19.63
N ILE A 423 14.14 13.95 -18.69
CA ILE A 423 14.18 14.60 -17.39
C ILE A 423 15.53 15.30 -17.33
N ASP A 424 15.51 16.64 -17.30
CA ASP A 424 16.72 17.44 -17.28
C ASP A 424 17.25 17.53 -15.85
N ASP A 425 18.56 17.75 -15.69
CA ASP A 425 19.21 17.95 -14.39
C ASP A 425 18.87 16.88 -13.32
N PHE A 426 18.59 15.65 -13.75
CA PHE A 426 18.16 14.55 -12.87
C PHE A 426 19.06 14.41 -11.64
N ASP A 427 20.38 14.35 -11.84
CA ASP A 427 21.35 14.09 -10.76
C ASP A 427 21.50 15.26 -9.78
N ALA A 428 21.20 16.48 -10.22
CA ALA A 428 21.31 17.66 -9.37
C ALA A 428 20.24 17.74 -8.29
N THR A 429 19.10 17.07 -8.50
CA THR A 429 17.92 17.17 -7.62
C THR A 429 17.43 15.83 -7.08
N ALA A 430 17.90 14.72 -7.65
CA ALA A 430 17.46 13.37 -7.26
C ALA A 430 17.86 13.00 -5.83
N SER A 431 16.94 12.37 -5.12
CA SER A 431 17.22 11.66 -3.88
C SER A 431 16.78 10.22 -4.03
N LEU A 432 17.73 9.32 -3.84
CA LEU A 432 17.55 7.88 -3.92
C LEU A 432 17.07 7.30 -2.59
N THR A 433 16.24 6.29 -2.67
CA THR A 433 15.90 5.39 -1.53
C THR A 433 15.93 3.95 -2.05
N GLU A 434 16.66 3.07 -1.38
CA GLU A 434 16.81 1.67 -1.76
C GLU A 434 16.24 0.70 -0.69
N PRO A 435 16.19 -0.62 -0.94
CA PRO A 435 15.68 -1.60 0.04
C PRO A 435 16.37 -1.54 1.42
N ALA A 436 17.63 -1.16 1.49
CA ALA A 436 18.35 -1.00 2.77
C ALA A 436 17.78 0.16 3.58
N ASP A 437 17.47 1.28 2.95
CA ASP A 437 16.84 2.45 3.61
C ASP A 437 15.43 2.11 4.11
N PHE A 438 14.65 1.39 3.29
CA PHE A 438 13.34 0.91 3.72
C PHE A 438 13.44 -0.06 4.89
N SER A 439 14.46 -0.93 4.91
CA SER A 439 14.72 -1.87 6.01
C SER A 439 15.11 -1.15 7.30
N ALA A 440 15.91 -0.09 7.22
CA ALA A 440 16.29 0.73 8.38
C ALA A 440 15.07 1.48 8.96
N ARG A 441 14.23 2.03 8.08
CA ARG A 441 13.02 2.79 8.50
C ARG A 441 11.89 1.90 8.99
N PHE A 442 11.68 0.74 8.36
CA PHE A 442 10.61 -0.23 8.63
C PHE A 442 11.22 -1.61 8.84
N PRO A 443 11.84 -1.86 10.00
CA PRO A 443 12.63 -3.07 10.23
C PRO A 443 11.79 -4.35 10.23
N ALA A 444 12.48 -5.47 10.15
CA ALA A 444 12.02 -6.86 10.27
C ALA A 444 11.76 -7.62 8.96
N THR A 445 11.59 -6.96 7.82
CA THR A 445 11.28 -7.65 6.56
C THR A 445 12.18 -7.25 5.39
N GLY A 446 13.38 -6.74 5.66
CA GLY A 446 14.37 -6.40 4.62
C GLY A 446 13.90 -5.33 3.63
N GLY A 447 13.06 -4.40 4.11
CA GLY A 447 12.50 -3.34 3.28
C GLY A 447 11.27 -3.76 2.46
N ALA A 448 10.62 -4.88 2.77
CA ALA A 448 9.35 -5.25 2.15
C ALA A 448 8.27 -4.18 2.40
N LEU A 449 7.75 -3.56 1.33
CA LEU A 449 6.81 -2.46 1.45
C LEU A 449 5.41 -2.91 1.88
N TYR A 450 5.07 -4.18 1.65
CA TYR A 450 3.74 -4.77 1.85
C TYR A 450 3.76 -5.96 2.85
N GLY A 451 4.87 -6.14 3.58
CA GLY A 451 5.08 -7.28 4.49
C GLY A 451 5.22 -8.59 3.73
N GLN A 452 4.28 -9.52 3.92
CA GLN A 452 4.25 -10.80 3.21
C GLN A 452 3.66 -10.66 1.81
N SER A 453 4.24 -11.35 0.81
CA SER A 453 3.65 -11.48 -0.54
C SER A 453 2.36 -12.31 -0.52
N SER A 454 1.43 -11.95 -1.42
CA SER A 454 0.15 -12.64 -1.59
C SER A 454 0.24 -13.75 -2.66
N HIS A 455 1.23 -14.64 -2.54
CA HIS A 455 1.45 -15.77 -3.44
C HIS A 455 0.68 -17.00 -2.96
N GLY A 456 -0.05 -17.65 -3.90
CA GLY A 456 -0.84 -18.86 -3.66
C GLY A 456 -2.26 -18.58 -3.17
N MET A 457 -3.13 -19.54 -3.41
CA MET A 457 -4.58 -19.47 -3.22
C MET A 457 -5.01 -19.02 -1.80
N MET A 458 -4.29 -19.45 -0.79
CA MET A 458 -4.62 -19.17 0.62
C MET A 458 -3.88 -17.98 1.21
N SER A 459 -3.05 -17.29 0.42
CA SER A 459 -2.14 -16.26 0.94
C SER A 459 -2.86 -15.11 1.64
N THR A 460 -3.99 -14.69 1.10
CA THR A 460 -4.81 -13.60 1.65
C THR A 460 -5.45 -14.01 2.98
N LEU A 461 -5.98 -15.24 3.06
CA LEU A 461 -6.57 -15.79 4.29
C LEU A 461 -5.52 -16.10 5.38
N ASN A 462 -4.26 -16.26 5.00
CA ASN A 462 -3.18 -16.58 5.94
C ASN A 462 -2.54 -15.35 6.59
N ARG A 463 -2.96 -14.12 6.26
CA ARG A 463 -2.52 -12.93 7.01
C ARG A 463 -3.06 -12.98 8.43
N ASN A 464 -2.27 -12.53 9.40
CA ASN A 464 -2.71 -12.50 10.79
C ASN A 464 -3.87 -11.51 10.97
N GLY A 465 -4.82 -11.85 11.84
CA GLY A 465 -5.88 -10.93 12.25
C GLY A 465 -5.40 -9.93 13.29
N ALA A 466 -6.32 -9.08 13.75
CA ALA A 466 -6.04 -8.06 14.75
C ALA A 466 -5.65 -8.65 16.14
N ARG A 467 -6.22 -9.79 16.56
CA ARG A 467 -5.90 -10.41 17.83
C ARG A 467 -4.56 -11.13 17.78
N SER A 468 -3.65 -10.82 18.73
CA SER A 468 -2.42 -11.57 18.92
C SER A 468 -2.61 -12.79 19.82
N GLN A 469 -1.54 -13.60 19.98
CA GLN A 469 -1.51 -14.69 20.99
C GLN A 469 -1.18 -14.18 22.41
N ILE A 470 -0.89 -12.88 22.56
CA ILE A 470 -0.55 -12.24 23.83
C ILE A 470 -1.76 -11.45 24.28
N PRO A 471 -2.43 -11.80 25.38
CA PRO A 471 -3.52 -10.99 25.92
C PRO A 471 -3.09 -9.53 26.09
N GLY A 472 -3.96 -8.58 25.75
CA GLY A 472 -3.66 -7.16 25.83
C GLY A 472 -2.87 -6.58 24.66
N LEU A 473 -2.35 -7.40 23.72
CA LEU A 473 -1.64 -6.95 22.52
C LEU A 473 -2.47 -7.24 21.26
N TYR A 474 -2.62 -6.24 20.41
CA TYR A 474 -3.36 -6.32 19.15
C TYR A 474 -2.52 -5.80 17.99
N PHE A 475 -2.82 -6.23 16.77
CA PHE A 475 -2.08 -5.87 15.57
C PHE A 475 -2.91 -5.01 14.62
N ALA A 476 -2.30 -3.98 14.06
CA ALA A 476 -2.86 -3.12 13.03
C ALA A 476 -1.84 -2.91 11.90
N GLY A 477 -2.31 -2.42 10.76
CA GLY A 477 -1.46 -1.99 9.64
C GLY A 477 -1.40 -2.96 8.46
N GLY A 478 -0.61 -2.60 7.46
CA GLY A 478 -0.60 -3.29 6.17
C GLY A 478 0.05 -4.69 6.15
N SER A 479 0.71 -5.13 7.23
CA SER A 479 1.26 -6.49 7.33
C SER A 479 0.25 -7.52 7.83
N VAL A 480 -0.89 -7.06 8.34
CA VAL A 480 -1.98 -7.90 8.85
C VAL A 480 -3.25 -7.76 7.98
N HIS A 481 -4.30 -8.48 8.35
CA HIS A 481 -5.61 -8.43 7.69
C HIS A 481 -6.22 -7.00 7.76
N PRO A 482 -6.87 -6.50 6.71
CA PRO A 482 -7.18 -7.16 5.43
C PRO A 482 -6.01 -7.18 4.44
N GLY A 483 -4.95 -6.41 4.64
CA GLY A 483 -3.77 -6.45 3.79
C GLY A 483 -3.09 -5.10 3.58
N PRO A 484 -2.20 -5.01 2.59
CA PRO A 484 -1.44 -3.79 2.31
C PRO A 484 -2.26 -2.77 1.50
N GLY A 485 -1.80 -1.53 1.54
CA GLY A 485 -2.43 -0.35 0.95
C GLY A 485 -2.92 0.60 2.05
N VAL A 486 -2.94 1.91 1.78
CA VAL A 486 -3.33 2.91 2.79
C VAL A 486 -4.77 2.67 3.28
N PRO A 487 -5.77 2.45 2.39
CA PRO A 487 -7.14 2.15 2.83
C PRO A 487 -7.22 0.86 3.65
N MET A 488 -6.48 -0.19 3.22
CA MET A 488 -6.47 -1.48 3.93
C MET A 488 -5.81 -1.37 5.31
N ALA A 489 -4.73 -0.60 5.43
CA ALA A 489 -4.08 -0.34 6.71
C ALA A 489 -5.00 0.46 7.64
N THR A 490 -5.73 1.45 7.12
CA THR A 490 -6.76 2.20 7.87
C THR A 490 -7.86 1.27 8.36
N MET A 491 -8.40 0.41 7.50
CA MET A 491 -9.40 -0.59 7.89
C MET A 491 -8.84 -1.57 8.93
N SER A 492 -7.59 -1.99 8.78
CA SER A 492 -6.92 -2.87 9.77
C SER A 492 -6.88 -2.25 11.17
N GLY A 493 -6.65 -0.94 11.28
CA GLY A 493 -6.68 -0.22 12.55
C GLY A 493 -8.08 -0.19 13.16
N ARG A 494 -9.12 0.06 12.35
CA ARG A 494 -10.53 -0.01 12.76
C ARG A 494 -10.89 -1.41 13.29
N LEU A 495 -10.48 -2.45 12.58
CA LEU A 495 -10.69 -3.84 12.99
C LEU A 495 -9.95 -4.18 14.30
N ALA A 496 -8.75 -3.62 14.52
CA ALA A 496 -8.01 -3.79 15.77
C ALA A 496 -8.72 -3.13 16.95
N ALA A 497 -9.23 -1.92 16.77
CA ALA A 497 -10.04 -1.22 17.77
C ALA A 497 -11.32 -2.01 18.10
N GLN A 498 -12.05 -2.46 17.09
CA GLN A 498 -13.26 -3.29 17.27
C GLN A 498 -12.97 -4.59 18.03
N GLN A 499 -11.84 -5.23 17.69
CA GLN A 499 -11.43 -6.48 18.36
C GLN A 499 -11.10 -6.25 19.84
N TYR A 500 -10.35 -5.16 20.15
CA TYR A 500 -10.06 -4.78 21.53
C TYR A 500 -11.35 -4.55 22.34
N LEU A 501 -12.28 -3.75 21.80
CA LEU A 501 -13.55 -3.42 22.43
C LEU A 501 -14.43 -4.67 22.65
N ALA A 502 -14.42 -5.61 21.71
CA ALA A 502 -15.13 -6.89 21.85
C ALA A 502 -14.52 -7.78 22.94
N ASP A 503 -13.19 -7.83 23.02
CA ASP A 503 -12.47 -8.60 24.04
C ASP A 503 -12.64 -7.97 25.42
N GLN A 504 -12.67 -6.65 25.54
CA GLN A 504 -12.94 -5.94 26.79
C GLN A 504 -14.35 -6.32 27.32
N ARG A 505 -15.36 -6.29 26.44
CA ARG A 505 -16.74 -6.67 26.83
C ARG A 505 -16.86 -8.12 27.28
N SER A 506 -16.06 -9.02 26.73
CA SER A 506 -16.03 -10.44 27.08
C SER A 506 -15.06 -10.81 28.19
N GLY A 507 -14.36 -9.84 28.79
CA GLY A 507 -13.35 -10.07 29.84
C GLY A 507 -12.07 -10.76 29.33
N ARG A 508 -11.79 -10.70 28.04
CA ARG A 508 -10.59 -11.28 27.41
C ARG A 508 -9.50 -10.26 27.08
N ALA A 509 -9.82 -8.96 27.15
CA ALA A 509 -8.87 -7.88 26.85
C ALA A 509 -7.82 -7.74 27.92
#